data_c8cfc048b6bd6b04628c038771cfe546
#
_entry.id   c8cfc048b6bd6b04628c038771cfe546
#
_cell.length_a   1.000
_cell.length_b   1.000
_cell.length_c   1.000
_cell.angle_alpha   90.00
_cell.angle_beta   90.00
_cell.angle_gamma   90.00
#
_symmetry.space_group_name_H-M   'P 1'
#
loop_
_entity.id
_entity.type
_entity.pdbx_description
1 polymer ?
#
loop_
_entity_poly.entity_id
_entity_poly.type
_entity_poly.pdbx_seq_one_letter_code
_entity_poly.pdbx_strand_id
1 'polypeptide(L)'
;MSADFAILLAEMQADFVDELPTRCDRLEEGVMALENKQPGAFDELYRQIHSLKGSGGMFGIAIITTVCHQFESFISENRQGFARKSASTALAYVDLLRQTVSPTGRDAGGVHAIEQTLEHMRVDSLYGRASVLLVEPSDTLRKLYIDLFSGQPIQTVLMQSGLATLERMLHAPFDLLVISRELPDLNAIAVVAALRESRCRNSNIPIILV
;
A
#
# COMPACT_ATOMS: atom_id res chain seq x y z
N MET A 1 -36.76 16.86 1.02
CA MET A 1 -35.73 17.85 0.59
C MET A 1 -36.42 18.81 -0.39
N SER A 2 -36.25 20.13 -0.20
CA SER A 2 -36.85 21.09 -1.14
C SER A 2 -36.12 21.00 -2.49
N ALA A 3 -36.82 21.31 -3.57
CA ALA A 3 -36.24 21.34 -4.94
C ALA A 3 -35.01 22.28 -4.99
N ASP A 4 -35.09 23.42 -4.33
CA ASP A 4 -34.00 24.41 -4.26
C ASP A 4 -32.73 23.83 -3.62
N PHE A 5 -32.83 22.95 -2.57
CA PHE A 5 -31.68 22.30 -1.95
C PHE A 5 -31.01 21.31 -2.93
N ALA A 6 -31.81 20.56 -3.68
CA ALA A 6 -31.26 19.63 -4.67
C ALA A 6 -30.52 20.35 -5.81
N ILE A 7 -31.02 21.51 -6.24
CA ILE A 7 -30.38 22.34 -7.26
C ILE A 7 -29.04 22.88 -6.73
N LEU A 8 -29.03 23.45 -5.52
CA LEU A 8 -27.82 23.97 -4.91
C LEU A 8 -26.75 22.89 -4.74
N LEU A 9 -27.14 21.69 -4.30
CA LEU A 9 -26.22 20.57 -4.15
C LEU A 9 -25.63 20.14 -5.51
N ALA A 10 -26.43 20.14 -6.57
CA ALA A 10 -25.96 19.81 -7.93
C ALA A 10 -24.97 20.86 -8.46
N GLU A 11 -25.22 22.16 -8.20
CA GLU A 11 -24.29 23.24 -8.56
C GLU A 11 -22.96 23.10 -7.79
N MET A 12 -23.00 22.89 -6.48
CA MET A 12 -21.79 22.67 -5.68
C MET A 12 -21.01 21.42 -6.11
N GLN A 13 -21.70 20.37 -6.52
CA GLN A 13 -21.07 19.17 -7.06
C GLN A 13 -20.39 19.46 -8.42
N ALA A 14 -21.02 20.25 -9.28
CA ALA A 14 -20.42 20.65 -10.55
C ALA A 14 -19.16 21.50 -10.33
N ASP A 15 -19.24 22.50 -9.46
CA ASP A 15 -18.08 23.34 -9.09
C ASP A 15 -16.92 22.49 -8.53
N PHE A 16 -17.23 21.54 -7.65
CA PHE A 16 -16.22 20.63 -7.10
C PHE A 16 -15.52 19.80 -8.19
N VAL A 17 -16.29 19.30 -9.14
CA VAL A 17 -15.77 18.52 -10.27
C VAL A 17 -14.90 19.39 -11.18
N ASP A 18 -15.30 20.63 -11.44
CA ASP A 18 -14.55 21.58 -12.26
C ASP A 18 -13.23 22.03 -11.58
N GLU A 19 -13.21 22.08 -10.25
CA GLU A 19 -12.00 22.39 -9.48
C GLU A 19 -11.04 21.19 -9.34
N LEU A 20 -11.49 19.96 -9.56
CA LEU A 20 -10.70 18.77 -9.27
C LEU A 20 -9.36 18.72 -10.02
N PRO A 21 -9.25 19.10 -11.32
CA PRO A 21 -7.97 19.19 -12.01
C PRO A 21 -6.94 20.05 -11.28
N THR A 22 -7.35 21.26 -10.84
CA THR A 22 -6.49 22.18 -10.08
C THR A 22 -6.07 21.59 -8.73
N ARG A 23 -6.97 20.85 -8.07
CA ARG A 23 -6.65 20.15 -6.82
C ARG A 23 -5.65 19.01 -7.07
N CYS A 24 -5.78 18.29 -8.18
CA CYS A 24 -4.81 17.26 -8.60
C CYS A 24 -3.43 17.87 -8.87
N ASP A 25 -3.35 19.04 -9.50
CA ASP A 25 -2.07 19.73 -9.74
C ASP A 25 -1.37 20.08 -8.41
N ARG A 26 -2.11 20.54 -7.40
CA ARG A 26 -1.56 20.78 -6.06
C ARG A 26 -1.09 19.49 -5.37
N LEU A 27 -1.81 18.38 -5.54
CA LEU A 27 -1.38 17.08 -5.03
C LEU A 27 -0.08 16.63 -5.68
N GLU A 28 0.06 16.83 -7.00
CA GLU A 28 1.28 16.54 -7.74
C GLU A 28 2.48 17.36 -7.23
N GLU A 29 2.28 18.68 -7.03
CA GLU A 29 3.28 19.57 -6.41
C GLU A 29 3.65 19.07 -5.01
N GLY A 30 2.67 18.63 -4.20
CA GLY A 30 2.87 18.06 -2.88
C GLY A 30 3.69 16.76 -2.92
N VAL A 31 3.45 15.88 -3.87
CA VAL A 31 4.24 14.65 -4.09
C VAL A 31 5.68 14.99 -4.42
N MET A 32 5.91 15.95 -5.32
CA MET A 32 7.26 16.40 -5.69
C MET A 32 7.98 17.08 -4.51
N ALA A 33 7.27 17.86 -3.71
CA ALA A 33 7.81 18.46 -2.50
C ALA A 33 8.24 17.39 -1.48
N LEU A 34 7.45 16.33 -1.33
CA LEU A 34 7.75 15.21 -0.44
C LEU A 34 8.95 14.39 -0.94
N GLU A 35 9.06 14.12 -2.25
CA GLU A 35 10.23 13.47 -2.85
C GLU A 35 11.51 14.27 -2.58
N ASN A 36 11.42 15.60 -2.69
CA ASN A 36 12.52 16.53 -2.43
C ASN A 36 12.76 16.78 -0.92
N LYS A 37 12.07 16.05 -0.03
CA LYS A 37 12.21 16.13 1.42
C LYS A 37 12.00 17.54 1.99
N GLN A 38 11.11 18.31 1.39
CA GLN A 38 10.81 19.66 1.88
C GLN A 38 10.14 19.57 3.26
N PRO A 39 10.52 20.45 4.21
CA PRO A 39 9.91 20.48 5.54
C PRO A 39 8.39 20.69 5.45
N GLY A 40 7.62 19.88 6.17
CA GLY A 40 6.16 20.00 6.22
C GLY A 40 5.41 19.41 5.01
N ALA A 41 6.11 18.97 3.96
CA ALA A 41 5.50 18.46 2.73
C ALA A 41 4.56 17.26 2.99
N PHE A 42 4.92 16.37 3.92
CA PHE A 42 4.08 15.24 4.29
C PHE A 42 2.74 15.69 4.87
N ASP A 43 2.76 16.55 5.87
CA ASP A 43 1.56 16.98 6.58
C ASP A 43 0.64 17.79 5.66
N GLU A 44 1.22 18.59 4.76
CA GLU A 44 0.47 19.35 3.76
C GLU A 44 -0.18 18.45 2.72
N LEU A 45 0.57 17.52 2.13
CA LEU A 45 0.05 16.56 1.15
C LEU A 45 -1.06 15.70 1.79
N TYR A 46 -0.82 15.16 2.98
CA TYR A 46 -1.80 14.36 3.70
C TYR A 46 -3.10 15.14 3.96
N ARG A 47 -2.99 16.39 4.40
CA ARG A 47 -4.14 17.28 4.63
C ARG A 47 -4.94 17.53 3.36
N GLN A 48 -4.26 17.74 2.22
CA GLN A 48 -4.92 17.94 0.92
C GLN A 48 -5.70 16.70 0.47
N ILE A 49 -5.09 15.50 0.58
CA ILE A 49 -5.76 14.24 0.26
C ILE A 49 -6.96 14.01 1.17
N HIS A 50 -6.80 14.26 2.48
CA HIS A 50 -7.87 14.12 3.47
C HIS A 50 -9.06 15.04 3.19
N SER A 51 -8.79 16.30 2.86
CA SER A 51 -9.81 17.27 2.48
C SER A 51 -10.57 16.83 1.22
N LEU A 52 -9.84 16.32 0.22
CA LEU A 52 -10.43 15.84 -1.04
C LEU A 52 -11.32 14.60 -0.79
N LYS A 53 -10.88 13.67 0.07
CA LYS A 53 -11.68 12.51 0.50
C LYS A 53 -13.01 12.94 1.11
N GLY A 54 -12.97 13.90 2.03
CA GLY A 54 -14.16 14.44 2.67
C GLY A 54 -15.13 15.09 1.68
N SER A 55 -14.61 15.87 0.75
CA SER A 55 -15.41 16.52 -0.30
C SER A 55 -16.05 15.48 -1.23
N GLY A 56 -15.30 14.46 -1.67
CA GLY A 56 -15.85 13.37 -2.48
C GLY A 56 -17.01 12.65 -1.80
N GLY A 57 -16.89 12.40 -0.48
CA GLY A 57 -17.97 11.81 0.31
C GLY A 57 -19.18 12.72 0.43
N MET A 58 -18.99 14.02 0.68
CA MET A 58 -20.06 15.00 0.81
C MET A 58 -20.87 15.15 -0.49
N PHE A 59 -20.19 15.12 -1.64
CA PHE A 59 -20.84 15.23 -2.96
C PHE A 59 -21.29 13.89 -3.55
N GLY A 60 -21.15 12.76 -2.80
CA GLY A 60 -21.61 11.44 -3.22
C GLY A 60 -20.79 10.83 -4.37
N ILE A 61 -19.56 11.29 -4.60
CA ILE A 61 -18.64 10.74 -5.62
C ILE A 61 -17.75 9.68 -4.94
N ALA A 62 -18.33 8.51 -4.71
CA ALA A 62 -17.73 7.44 -3.93
C ALA A 62 -16.33 7.03 -4.43
N ILE A 63 -16.11 7.05 -5.75
CA ILE A 63 -14.81 6.65 -6.32
C ILE A 63 -13.68 7.59 -5.90
N ILE A 64 -13.93 8.90 -5.78
CA ILE A 64 -12.92 9.85 -5.27
C ILE A 64 -12.56 9.50 -3.82
N THR A 65 -13.57 9.20 -3.00
CA THR A 65 -13.34 8.80 -1.60
C THR A 65 -12.48 7.53 -1.51
N THR A 66 -12.75 6.55 -2.38
CA THR A 66 -11.98 5.29 -2.43
C THR A 66 -10.53 5.52 -2.85
N VAL A 67 -10.29 6.30 -3.92
CA VAL A 67 -8.93 6.64 -4.38
C VAL A 67 -8.17 7.38 -3.29
N CYS A 68 -8.77 8.42 -2.70
CA CYS A 68 -8.14 9.22 -1.64
C CYS A 68 -7.84 8.37 -0.39
N HIS A 69 -8.71 7.44 -0.01
CA HIS A 69 -8.49 6.56 1.14
C HIS A 69 -7.24 5.70 0.95
N GLN A 70 -7.09 5.07 -0.22
CA GLN A 70 -5.89 4.28 -0.51
C GLN A 70 -4.64 5.15 -0.63
N PHE A 71 -4.76 6.34 -1.21
CA PHE A 71 -3.66 7.30 -1.31
C PHE A 71 -3.17 7.76 0.07
N GLU A 72 -4.06 8.09 1.00
CA GLU A 72 -3.71 8.40 2.40
C GLU A 72 -2.94 7.27 3.06
N SER A 73 -3.42 6.03 2.92
CA SER A 73 -2.77 4.83 3.46
C SER A 73 -1.36 4.68 2.89
N PHE A 74 -1.23 4.78 1.56
CA PHE A 74 0.05 4.69 0.87
C PHE A 74 1.07 5.74 1.35
N ILE A 75 0.67 7.02 1.45
CA ILE A 75 1.55 8.10 1.92
C ILE A 75 1.96 7.86 3.37
N SER A 76 1.04 7.45 4.24
CA SER A 76 1.31 7.17 5.65
C SER A 76 2.31 6.03 5.85
N GLU A 77 2.15 4.95 5.09
CA GLU A 77 3.03 3.78 5.14
C GLU A 77 4.44 4.09 4.63
N ASN A 78 4.58 5.04 3.70
CA ASN A 78 5.85 5.42 3.10
C ASN A 78 6.49 6.66 3.73
N ARG A 79 5.94 7.19 4.85
CA ARG A 79 6.37 8.45 5.48
C ARG A 79 7.88 8.54 5.72
N GLN A 80 8.50 7.46 6.21
CA GLN A 80 9.93 7.47 6.59
C GLN A 80 10.89 7.14 5.44
N GLY A 81 10.39 6.59 4.34
CA GLY A 81 11.21 6.11 3.22
C GLY A 81 10.72 6.58 1.86
N PHE A 82 10.08 7.76 1.80
CA PHE A 82 9.55 8.27 0.54
C PHE A 82 10.67 8.58 -0.45
N ALA A 83 10.71 7.85 -1.54
CA ALA A 83 11.74 7.93 -2.57
C ALA A 83 11.09 7.99 -3.96
N ARG A 84 11.89 8.11 -5.00
CA ARG A 84 11.43 8.22 -6.40
C ARG A 84 10.39 7.16 -6.80
N LYS A 85 10.56 5.91 -6.35
CA LYS A 85 9.58 4.84 -6.61
C LYS A 85 8.24 5.12 -5.92
N SER A 86 8.27 5.60 -4.69
CA SER A 86 7.06 6.00 -3.95
C SER A 86 6.40 7.22 -4.59
N ALA A 87 7.20 8.18 -5.09
CA ALA A 87 6.68 9.35 -5.81
C ALA A 87 5.96 8.93 -7.10
N SER A 88 6.53 8.01 -7.88
CA SER A 88 5.87 7.48 -9.09
C SER A 88 4.52 6.81 -8.78
N THR A 89 4.44 6.03 -7.71
CA THR A 89 3.17 5.41 -7.28
C THR A 89 2.18 6.47 -6.76
N ALA A 90 2.65 7.47 -6.01
CA ALA A 90 1.82 8.58 -5.54
C ALA A 90 1.22 9.38 -6.71
N LEU A 91 2.01 9.65 -7.77
CA LEU A 91 1.53 10.30 -8.99
C LEU A 91 0.47 9.46 -9.70
N ALA A 92 0.59 8.13 -9.71
CA ALA A 92 -0.44 7.26 -10.28
C ALA A 92 -1.80 7.40 -9.55
N TYR A 93 -1.82 7.63 -8.21
CA TYR A 93 -3.06 7.98 -7.50
C TYR A 93 -3.63 9.33 -7.96
N VAL A 94 -2.78 10.32 -8.20
CA VAL A 94 -3.22 11.63 -8.74
C VAL A 94 -3.82 11.46 -10.14
N ASP A 95 -3.22 10.63 -10.99
CA ASP A 95 -3.75 10.34 -12.32
C ASP A 95 -5.11 9.63 -12.26
N LEU A 96 -5.29 8.70 -11.31
CA LEU A 96 -6.59 8.08 -11.08
C LEU A 96 -7.64 9.11 -10.63
N LEU A 97 -7.29 10.07 -9.77
CA LEU A 97 -8.19 11.16 -9.39
C LEU A 97 -8.60 12.01 -10.60
N ARG A 98 -7.67 12.35 -11.50
CA ARG A 98 -7.99 13.05 -12.75
C ARG A 98 -8.96 12.25 -13.63
N GLN A 99 -8.79 10.92 -13.69
CA GLN A 99 -9.67 10.05 -14.45
C GLN A 99 -11.10 10.03 -13.90
N THR A 100 -11.31 10.15 -12.58
CA THR A 100 -12.66 10.11 -11.98
C THR A 100 -13.60 11.18 -12.50
N VAL A 101 -13.09 12.28 -13.04
CA VAL A 101 -13.89 13.40 -13.58
C VAL A 101 -13.91 13.45 -15.10
N SER A 102 -13.15 12.59 -15.77
CA SER A 102 -13.23 12.47 -17.23
C SER A 102 -14.59 11.91 -17.67
N PRO A 103 -15.07 12.22 -18.87
CA PRO A 103 -16.33 11.67 -19.38
C PRO A 103 -16.37 10.14 -19.34
N THR A 104 -15.25 9.49 -19.64
CA THR A 104 -15.10 8.03 -19.61
C THR A 104 -14.90 7.45 -18.21
N GLY A 105 -14.43 8.24 -17.25
CA GLY A 105 -14.19 7.80 -15.87
C GLY A 105 -15.44 7.87 -14.98
N ARG A 106 -16.50 8.54 -15.44
CA ARG A 106 -17.76 8.69 -14.68
C ARG A 106 -18.80 7.62 -15.00
N ASP A 107 -18.66 6.91 -16.10
CA ASP A 107 -19.54 5.80 -16.41
C ASP A 107 -19.19 4.55 -15.58
N ALA A 108 -20.08 3.57 -15.56
CA ALA A 108 -19.88 2.36 -14.76
C ALA A 108 -18.63 1.56 -15.21
N GLY A 109 -18.26 1.62 -16.48
CA GLY A 109 -17.06 0.98 -17.02
C GLY A 109 -15.79 1.66 -16.54
N GLY A 110 -15.76 3.00 -16.55
CA GLY A 110 -14.64 3.79 -16.06
C GLY A 110 -14.41 3.65 -14.56
N VAL A 111 -15.48 3.69 -13.77
CA VAL A 111 -15.40 3.43 -12.31
C VAL A 111 -14.81 2.05 -12.05
N HIS A 112 -15.29 1.01 -12.75
CA HIS A 112 -14.77 -0.33 -12.59
C HIS A 112 -13.29 -0.44 -13.00
N ALA A 113 -12.87 0.22 -14.08
CA ALA A 113 -11.46 0.26 -14.49
C ALA A 113 -10.56 0.93 -13.43
N ILE A 114 -11.02 2.03 -12.82
CA ILE A 114 -10.33 2.70 -11.72
C ILE A 114 -10.22 1.76 -10.52
N GLU A 115 -11.30 1.07 -10.13
CA GLU A 115 -11.30 0.10 -9.02
C GLU A 115 -10.32 -1.05 -9.26
N GLN A 116 -10.28 -1.60 -10.48
CA GLN A 116 -9.31 -2.63 -10.85
C GLN A 116 -7.87 -2.12 -10.75
N THR A 117 -7.61 -0.90 -11.21
CA THR A 117 -6.28 -0.30 -11.11
C THR A 117 -5.88 -0.07 -9.66
N LEU A 118 -6.79 0.40 -8.82
CA LEU A 118 -6.57 0.55 -7.39
C LEU A 118 -6.24 -0.78 -6.71
N GLU A 119 -6.93 -1.85 -7.08
CA GLU A 119 -6.63 -3.18 -6.53
C GLU A 119 -5.24 -3.66 -6.97
N HIS A 120 -4.85 -3.46 -8.23
CA HIS A 120 -3.49 -3.76 -8.68
C HIS A 120 -2.44 -2.92 -7.94
N MET A 121 -2.66 -1.61 -7.76
CA MET A 121 -1.75 -0.75 -7.01
C MET A 121 -1.63 -1.18 -5.54
N ARG A 122 -2.74 -1.61 -4.93
CA ARG A 122 -2.75 -2.15 -3.56
C ARG A 122 -1.93 -3.44 -3.48
N VAL A 123 -2.13 -4.32 -4.43
CA VAL A 123 -1.39 -5.59 -4.55
C VAL A 123 0.10 -5.27 -4.77
N ASP A 124 0.45 -4.39 -5.71
CA ASP A 124 1.82 -3.97 -5.98
C ASP A 124 2.47 -3.26 -4.78
N SER A 125 1.71 -2.47 -4.03
CA SER A 125 2.19 -1.85 -2.78
C SER A 125 2.47 -2.91 -1.71
N LEU A 126 1.63 -3.93 -1.60
CA LEU A 126 1.85 -5.06 -0.71
C LEU A 126 3.02 -5.96 -1.18
N TYR A 127 3.16 -6.18 -2.49
CA TYR A 127 4.22 -6.99 -3.09
C TYR A 127 5.49 -6.17 -3.43
N GLY A 128 5.41 -4.84 -3.48
CA GLY A 128 6.56 -3.95 -3.70
C GLY A 128 7.49 -3.83 -2.48
N ARG A 129 7.05 -4.27 -1.29
CA ARG A 129 7.91 -4.53 -0.13
C ARG A 129 8.29 -6.00 -0.16
N ALA A 130 9.58 -6.29 -0.21
CA ALA A 130 10.03 -7.67 -0.12
C ALA A 130 9.42 -8.34 1.13
N SER A 131 8.68 -9.41 0.92
CA SER A 131 8.02 -10.15 2.01
C SER A 131 9.02 -11.10 2.63
N VAL A 132 9.43 -10.82 3.86
CA VAL A 132 10.42 -11.58 4.61
C VAL A 132 9.72 -12.39 5.70
N LEU A 133 9.87 -13.71 5.67
CA LEU A 133 9.47 -14.57 6.76
C LEU A 133 10.65 -14.74 7.72
N LEU A 134 10.52 -14.20 8.93
CA LEU A 134 11.51 -14.31 9.99
C LEU A 134 11.05 -15.34 11.02
N VAL A 135 11.84 -16.40 11.18
CA VAL A 135 11.55 -17.51 12.09
C VAL A 135 12.61 -17.55 13.19
N GLU A 136 12.24 -17.04 14.35
CA GLU A 136 13.13 -16.94 15.51
C GLU A 136 12.36 -17.21 16.81
N PRO A 137 12.70 -18.26 17.57
CA PRO A 137 12.01 -18.59 18.82
C PRO A 137 12.34 -17.62 19.96
N SER A 138 13.53 -17.01 19.97
CA SER A 138 13.95 -16.07 21.00
C SER A 138 13.26 -14.71 20.87
N ASP A 139 12.54 -14.28 21.89
CA ASP A 139 11.90 -12.96 21.95
C ASP A 139 12.91 -11.81 21.83
N THR A 140 14.08 -11.98 22.41
CA THR A 140 15.14 -10.97 22.40
C THR A 140 15.72 -10.80 20.99
N LEU A 141 16.02 -11.91 20.31
CA LEU A 141 16.54 -11.85 18.94
C LEU A 141 15.49 -11.37 17.94
N ARG A 142 14.22 -11.76 18.13
CA ARG A 142 13.13 -11.22 17.28
C ARG A 142 13.03 -9.71 17.37
N LYS A 143 13.11 -9.13 18.58
CA LYS A 143 13.11 -7.67 18.74
C LYS A 143 14.29 -7.04 18.03
N LEU A 144 15.48 -7.61 18.16
CA LEU A 144 16.67 -7.12 17.46
C LEU A 144 16.49 -7.13 15.93
N TYR A 145 15.95 -8.22 15.36
CA TYR A 145 15.70 -8.30 13.92
C TYR A 145 14.62 -7.30 13.47
N ILE A 146 13.55 -7.10 14.27
CA ILE A 146 12.54 -6.10 13.99
C ILE A 146 13.17 -4.70 13.92
N ASP A 147 14.04 -4.38 14.88
CA ASP A 147 14.74 -3.09 14.92
C ASP A 147 15.68 -2.92 13.71
N LEU A 148 16.41 -3.98 13.33
CA LEU A 148 17.27 -3.98 12.15
C LEU A 148 16.50 -3.80 10.83
N PHE A 149 15.32 -4.39 10.74
CA PHE A 149 14.46 -4.28 9.56
C PHE A 149 13.60 -3.01 9.56
N SER A 150 13.52 -2.34 10.70
CA SER A 150 12.80 -1.07 10.83
C SER A 150 13.37 -0.02 9.87
N GLY A 151 12.50 0.62 9.10
CA GLY A 151 12.90 1.61 8.10
C GLY A 151 13.35 1.04 6.74
N GLN A 152 13.41 -0.29 6.59
CA GLN A 152 13.64 -0.93 5.28
C GLN A 152 12.31 -1.15 4.54
N PRO A 153 12.32 -1.16 3.20
CA PRO A 153 11.12 -1.41 2.40
C PRO A 153 10.80 -2.92 2.35
N ILE A 154 10.65 -3.55 3.52
CA ILE A 154 10.32 -4.96 3.67
C ILE A 154 9.10 -5.12 4.56
N GLN A 155 8.31 -6.13 4.26
CA GLN A 155 7.22 -6.60 5.12
C GLN A 155 7.69 -7.86 5.85
N THR A 156 7.78 -7.79 7.17
CA THR A 156 8.26 -8.91 7.98
C THR A 156 7.08 -9.64 8.61
N VAL A 157 7.01 -10.95 8.36
CA VAL A 157 6.11 -11.87 9.06
C VAL A 157 6.94 -12.66 10.06
N LEU A 158 6.51 -12.70 11.33
CA LEU A 158 7.24 -13.32 12.42
C LEU A 158 6.64 -14.69 12.76
N MET A 159 7.51 -15.68 12.91
CA MET A 159 7.13 -17.03 13.36
C MET A 159 8.15 -17.58 14.38
N GLN A 160 7.75 -18.62 15.12
CA GLN A 160 8.58 -19.21 16.16
C GLN A 160 8.71 -20.74 16.01
N SER A 161 7.89 -21.32 15.15
CA SER A 161 7.72 -22.77 14.96
C SER A 161 8.12 -23.14 13.53
N GLY A 162 8.94 -24.17 13.38
CA GLY A 162 9.34 -24.70 12.08
C GLY A 162 8.18 -25.33 11.33
N LEU A 163 7.31 -26.05 12.03
CA LEU A 163 6.13 -26.69 11.42
C LEU A 163 5.14 -25.63 10.90
N ALA A 164 4.82 -24.62 11.71
CA ALA A 164 3.95 -23.52 11.31
C ALA A 164 4.57 -22.69 10.16
N THR A 165 5.91 -22.56 10.15
CA THR A 165 6.65 -21.93 9.06
C THR A 165 6.46 -22.68 7.75
N LEU A 166 6.64 -24.01 7.76
CA LEU A 166 6.47 -24.84 6.59
C LEU A 166 5.03 -24.74 6.05
N GLU A 167 4.03 -24.88 6.92
CA GLU A 167 2.63 -24.72 6.57
C GLU A 167 2.36 -23.35 5.91
N ARG A 168 2.85 -22.28 6.53
CA ARG A 168 2.68 -20.91 6.00
C ARG A 168 3.29 -20.75 4.62
N MET A 169 4.49 -21.29 4.41
CA MET A 169 5.22 -21.18 3.14
C MET A 169 4.64 -22.04 2.01
N LEU A 170 3.88 -23.06 2.33
CA LEU A 170 3.14 -23.82 1.31
C LEU A 170 1.95 -23.04 0.74
N HIS A 171 1.39 -22.09 1.50
CA HIS A 171 0.16 -21.38 1.15
C HIS A 171 0.34 -19.89 0.84
N ALA A 172 1.40 -19.24 1.33
CA ALA A 172 1.64 -17.82 1.12
C ALA A 172 3.01 -17.56 0.49
N PRO A 173 3.12 -16.67 -0.52
CA PRO A 173 4.39 -16.34 -1.15
C PRO A 173 5.24 -15.44 -0.24
N PHE A 174 6.56 -15.65 -0.30
CA PHE A 174 7.59 -14.83 0.34
C PHE A 174 8.75 -14.61 -0.63
N ASP A 175 9.53 -13.54 -0.41
CA ASP A 175 10.71 -13.22 -1.20
C ASP A 175 12.00 -13.68 -0.51
N LEU A 176 11.98 -13.84 0.82
CA LEU A 176 13.11 -14.27 1.63
C LEU A 176 12.61 -15.01 2.88
N LEU A 177 13.30 -16.10 3.23
CA LEU A 177 13.20 -16.77 4.52
C LEU A 177 14.47 -16.51 5.34
N VAL A 178 14.30 -15.94 6.53
CA VAL A 178 15.35 -15.86 7.57
C VAL A 178 14.92 -16.80 8.69
N ILE A 179 15.70 -17.84 8.95
CA ILE A 179 15.29 -18.92 9.86
C ILE A 179 16.41 -19.29 10.82
N SER A 180 16.09 -19.32 12.11
CA SER A 180 17.00 -19.79 13.15
C SER A 180 17.21 -21.30 13.02
N ARG A 181 18.46 -21.73 13.19
CA ARG A 181 18.85 -23.12 13.03
C ARG A 181 18.11 -24.05 14.00
N GLU A 182 17.94 -23.60 15.22
CA GLU A 182 17.30 -24.37 16.29
C GLU A 182 15.87 -23.85 16.52
N LEU A 183 14.91 -24.69 16.23
CA LEU A 183 13.50 -24.42 16.43
C LEU A 183 12.90 -25.47 17.36
N PRO A 184 11.81 -25.13 18.08
CA PRO A 184 11.28 -26.00 19.14
C PRO A 184 10.66 -27.32 18.66
N ASP A 185 10.23 -27.39 17.41
CA ASP A 185 9.46 -28.52 16.85
C ASP A 185 10.13 -29.15 15.62
N LEU A 186 10.35 -28.41 14.55
CA LEU A 186 10.98 -28.86 13.32
C LEU A 186 12.18 -27.96 13.02
N ASN A 187 13.40 -28.53 13.00
CA ASN A 187 14.60 -27.75 12.77
C ASN A 187 14.66 -27.13 11.36
N ALA A 188 15.44 -26.07 11.20
CA ALA A 188 15.51 -25.32 9.96
C ALA A 188 15.93 -26.16 8.76
N ILE A 189 16.83 -27.14 8.93
CA ILE A 189 17.31 -27.98 7.83
C ILE A 189 16.16 -28.82 7.28
N ALA A 190 15.31 -29.38 8.17
CA ALA A 190 14.14 -30.16 7.75
C ALA A 190 13.09 -29.28 7.08
N VAL A 191 12.86 -28.06 7.59
CA VAL A 191 11.98 -27.07 6.93
C VAL A 191 12.48 -26.76 5.53
N VAL A 192 13.77 -26.45 5.37
CA VAL A 192 14.38 -26.11 4.08
C VAL A 192 14.32 -27.31 3.12
N ALA A 193 14.64 -28.51 3.58
CA ALA A 193 14.57 -29.72 2.74
C ALA A 193 13.15 -29.98 2.23
N ALA A 194 12.16 -29.93 3.13
CA ALA A 194 10.75 -30.09 2.76
C ALA A 194 10.27 -29.01 1.76
N LEU A 195 10.70 -27.76 1.97
CA LEU A 195 10.38 -26.65 1.09
C LEU A 195 11.00 -26.82 -0.30
N ARG A 196 12.27 -27.24 -0.38
CA ARG A 196 12.97 -27.47 -1.68
C ARG A 196 12.36 -28.61 -2.48
N GLU A 197 11.86 -29.65 -1.81
CA GLU A 197 11.16 -30.78 -2.44
C GLU A 197 9.69 -30.45 -2.78
N SER A 198 9.14 -29.39 -2.23
CA SER A 198 7.77 -28.96 -2.52
C SER A 198 7.66 -28.33 -3.92
N ARG A 199 6.46 -28.37 -4.51
CA ARG A 199 6.16 -27.66 -5.77
C ARG A 199 5.51 -26.28 -5.54
N CYS A 200 5.71 -25.70 -4.34
CA CYS A 200 5.14 -24.39 -4.02
C CYS A 200 5.99 -23.25 -4.60
N ARG A 201 5.42 -22.04 -4.61
CA ARG A 201 6.10 -20.83 -5.12
C ARG A 201 7.39 -20.51 -4.37
N ASN A 202 7.50 -20.94 -3.11
CA ASN A 202 8.63 -20.65 -2.22
C ASN A 202 9.76 -21.69 -2.34
N SER A 203 9.64 -22.73 -3.18
CA SER A 203 10.64 -23.80 -3.28
C SER A 203 12.04 -23.31 -3.65
N ASN A 204 12.16 -22.16 -4.31
CA ASN A 204 13.44 -21.61 -4.81
C ASN A 204 13.79 -20.23 -4.21
N ILE A 205 13.07 -19.73 -3.22
CA ILE A 205 13.40 -18.42 -2.63
C ILE A 205 14.76 -18.45 -1.91
N PRO A 206 15.44 -17.29 -1.78
CA PRO A 206 16.62 -17.15 -0.92
C PRO A 206 16.30 -17.52 0.52
N ILE A 207 17.26 -18.18 1.19
CA ILE A 207 17.13 -18.58 2.60
C ILE A 207 18.42 -18.18 3.33
N ILE A 208 18.26 -17.48 4.44
CA ILE A 208 19.34 -17.15 5.38
C ILE A 208 19.12 -18.00 6.63
N LEU A 209 20.11 -18.84 6.93
CA LEU A 209 20.15 -19.61 8.16
C LEU A 209 20.97 -18.84 9.22
N VAL A 210 20.40 -18.62 10.39
CA VAL A 210 21.01 -17.88 11.51
C VAL A 210 21.08 -18.76 12.77
#